data_0409123954149a3ee2c55354ee9c622a
#
_entry.id   0409123954149a3ee2c55354ee9c622a
#
_cell.length_a   1.000
_cell.length_b   1.000
_cell.length_c   1.000
_cell.angle_alpha   90.00
_cell.angle_beta   90.00
_cell.angle_gamma   90.00
#
_symmetry.space_group_name_H-M   'P 1'
#
loop_
_entity.id
_entity.type
_entity.pdbx_description
1 polymer ?
#
loop_
_entity_poly.entity_id
_entity_poly.type
_entity_poly.pdbx_seq_one_letter_code
_entity_poly.pdbx_strand_id
1 'polypeptide(L)'
;MVESWYEVPGVPRLAMLSDLHGRPYQEIVSAVRRFAPEMICITGDLITGILPEDEISPLVSQPYVLPFLEKCAEIAPAFVSLGNHEQVLDETDLRKIEQTGVTVLDNRWVRKDKWIVGGLTSACVTDYRKARPNDSPLRYPKVPRIQRSGIPKTDWLDGFVRQEGFHILLSHHPEYFPLIPEGIELMLSGHAHGGQIRLFGRGLFAPGQGWLPKYTKGKYDDRLIVSAGLSNTASPIPRLFNQTEVVFVVPE
;
A
#
# COMPACT_ATOMS: atom_id res chain seq x y z
N MET A 1 -2.35 11.82 -14.54
CA MET A 1 -2.65 11.52 -13.12
C MET A 1 -3.70 12.49 -12.64
N VAL A 2 -4.66 12.07 -11.79
CA VAL A 2 -5.67 12.94 -11.17
C VAL A 2 -5.42 13.05 -9.66
N GLU A 3 -5.90 14.14 -9.06
CA GLU A 3 -5.95 14.33 -7.62
C GLU A 3 -7.37 14.03 -7.14
N SER A 4 -7.55 13.08 -6.23
CA SER A 4 -8.84 12.72 -5.63
C SER A 4 -8.88 13.19 -4.17
N TRP A 5 -10.00 13.77 -3.74
CA TRP A 5 -10.15 14.40 -2.43
C TRP A 5 -11.27 13.74 -1.65
N TYR A 6 -11.01 13.42 -0.38
CA TYR A 6 -12.00 12.85 0.53
C TYR A 6 -11.94 13.58 1.87
N GLU A 7 -13.12 13.86 2.42
CA GLU A 7 -13.28 14.41 3.76
C GLU A 7 -13.59 13.29 4.75
N VAL A 8 -12.87 13.29 5.88
CA VAL A 8 -13.03 12.32 6.96
C VAL A 8 -12.85 13.04 8.31
N PRO A 9 -13.85 13.01 9.20
CA PRO A 9 -13.73 13.66 10.51
C PRO A 9 -12.58 13.10 11.34
N GLY A 10 -11.80 13.98 11.97
CA GLY A 10 -10.74 13.59 12.93
C GLY A 10 -9.41 13.14 12.32
N VAL A 11 -9.32 12.94 11.00
CA VAL A 11 -8.06 12.60 10.32
C VAL A 11 -7.11 13.81 10.25
N PRO A 12 -5.77 13.61 10.13
CA PRO A 12 -4.85 14.66 9.71
C PRO A 12 -5.04 14.99 8.23
N ARG A 13 -4.48 16.09 7.76
CA ARG A 13 -4.26 16.27 6.33
C ARG A 13 -3.29 15.18 5.87
N LEU A 14 -3.74 14.16 5.19
CA LEU A 14 -2.89 13.06 4.75
C LEU A 14 -2.89 12.87 3.24
N ALA A 15 -1.73 12.50 2.69
CA ALA A 15 -1.60 12.01 1.34
C ALA A 15 -1.54 10.47 1.36
N MET A 16 -2.42 9.84 0.62
CA MET A 16 -2.43 8.39 0.42
C MET A 16 -1.83 8.06 -0.94
N LEU A 17 -0.82 7.19 -0.95
CA LEU A 17 -0.07 6.75 -2.12
C LEU A 17 -0.10 5.22 -2.19
N SER A 18 -0.23 4.66 -3.37
CA SER A 18 -0.28 3.20 -3.57
C SER A 18 0.17 2.80 -4.96
N ASP A 19 0.67 1.58 -5.11
CA ASP A 19 0.92 0.96 -6.41
C ASP A 19 1.87 1.77 -7.31
N LEU A 20 3.04 2.14 -6.77
CA LEU A 20 4.11 2.84 -7.50
C LEU A 20 4.73 1.94 -8.58
N HIS A 21 4.93 0.66 -8.27
CA HIS A 21 5.54 -0.35 -9.15
C HIS A 21 6.85 0.13 -9.81
N GLY A 22 7.72 0.76 -9.04
CA GLY A 22 9.03 1.22 -9.48
C GLY A 22 9.02 2.28 -10.59
N ARG A 23 7.91 3.00 -10.77
CA ARG A 23 7.76 4.02 -11.82
C ARG A 23 8.30 5.40 -11.39
N PRO A 24 8.56 6.30 -12.34
CA PRO A 24 8.93 7.68 -12.05
C PRO A 24 7.91 8.38 -11.15
N TYR A 25 8.39 9.24 -10.24
CA TYR A 25 7.60 9.77 -9.12
C TYR A 25 7.54 11.31 -9.04
N GLN A 26 8.22 12.03 -9.92
CA GLN A 26 8.43 13.48 -9.80
C GLN A 26 7.11 14.27 -9.75
N GLU A 27 6.14 13.91 -10.59
CA GLU A 27 4.81 14.53 -10.58
C GLU A 27 4.04 14.23 -9.30
N ILE A 28 4.17 12.99 -8.78
CA ILE A 28 3.54 12.55 -7.54
C ILE A 28 4.07 13.38 -6.37
N VAL A 29 5.39 13.42 -6.20
CA VAL A 29 6.05 14.20 -5.14
C VAL A 29 5.72 15.69 -5.23
N SER A 30 5.65 16.23 -6.45
CA SER A 30 5.26 17.63 -6.66
C SER A 30 3.83 17.90 -6.20
N ALA A 31 2.87 16.99 -6.48
CA ALA A 31 1.50 17.10 -6.01
C ALA A 31 1.41 17.01 -4.47
N VAL A 32 2.09 16.02 -3.87
CA VAL A 32 2.13 15.85 -2.41
C VAL A 32 2.75 17.07 -1.71
N ARG A 33 3.83 17.62 -2.26
CA ARG A 33 4.48 18.84 -1.71
C ARG A 33 3.56 20.06 -1.76
N ARG A 34 2.81 20.26 -2.84
CA ARG A 34 1.81 21.34 -2.93
C ARG A 34 0.67 21.17 -1.92
N PHE A 35 0.25 19.94 -1.69
CA PHE A 35 -0.78 19.63 -0.70
C PHE A 35 -0.31 19.90 0.73
N ALA A 36 1.00 19.78 1.01
CA ALA A 36 1.60 19.95 2.34
C ALA A 36 0.88 19.11 3.42
N PRO A 37 0.94 17.77 3.33
CA PRO A 37 0.29 16.88 4.30
C PRO A 37 0.99 16.93 5.66
N GLU A 38 0.26 16.61 6.72
CA GLU A 38 0.80 16.32 8.05
C GLU A 38 1.32 14.87 8.15
N MET A 39 0.86 13.99 7.22
CA MET A 39 1.20 12.57 7.18
C MET A 39 1.12 12.03 5.76
N ILE A 40 1.99 11.08 5.42
CA ILE A 40 1.94 10.34 4.17
C ILE A 40 1.73 8.86 4.48
N CYS A 41 0.71 8.26 3.88
CA CYS A 41 0.32 6.87 4.05
C CYS A 41 0.53 6.12 2.72
N ILE A 42 1.45 5.15 2.71
CA ILE A 42 1.80 4.37 1.52
C ILE A 42 1.30 2.94 1.72
N THR A 43 0.34 2.51 0.90
CA THR A 43 -0.37 1.24 1.11
C THR A 43 0.22 0.06 0.32
N GLY A 44 1.51 0.10 0.00
CA GLY A 44 2.23 -1.02 -0.61
C GLY A 44 2.31 -0.98 -2.14
N ASP A 45 2.83 -2.07 -2.68
CA ASP A 45 3.18 -2.26 -4.09
C ASP A 45 4.09 -1.14 -4.64
N LEU A 46 5.15 -0.86 -3.86
CA LEU A 46 6.23 0.05 -4.27
C LEU A 46 7.04 -0.51 -5.43
N ILE A 47 7.24 -1.83 -5.43
CA ILE A 47 8.03 -2.57 -6.42
C ILE A 47 7.15 -3.37 -7.38
N THR A 48 7.73 -3.89 -8.46
CA THR A 48 7.03 -4.77 -9.40
C THR A 48 6.90 -6.21 -8.91
N GLY A 49 7.58 -6.58 -7.83
CA GLY A 49 7.61 -7.94 -7.28
C GLY A 49 8.33 -8.96 -8.18
N ILE A 50 9.13 -8.51 -9.13
CA ILE A 50 9.97 -9.36 -9.97
C ILE A 50 11.35 -9.47 -9.31
N LEU A 51 11.82 -10.70 -9.12
CA LEU A 51 13.19 -10.96 -8.70
C LEU A 51 14.12 -10.91 -9.91
N PRO A 52 15.22 -10.18 -9.84
CA PRO A 52 16.28 -10.26 -10.83
C PRO A 52 16.88 -11.67 -10.90
N GLU A 53 17.33 -12.11 -12.10
CA GLU A 53 17.92 -13.44 -12.27
C GLU A 53 19.27 -13.61 -11.57
N ASP A 54 19.97 -12.52 -11.35
CA ASP A 54 21.32 -12.43 -10.76
C ASP A 54 21.33 -12.24 -9.23
N GLU A 55 20.19 -12.47 -8.57
CA GLU A 55 20.04 -12.34 -7.11
C GLU A 55 20.32 -10.94 -6.53
N ILE A 56 20.32 -9.93 -7.37
CA ILE A 56 20.42 -8.53 -6.93
C ILE A 56 19.12 -8.13 -6.23
N SER A 57 19.21 -7.27 -5.21
CA SER A 57 18.05 -6.71 -4.54
C SER A 57 17.04 -6.12 -5.53
N PRO A 58 15.73 -6.42 -5.42
CA PRO A 58 14.70 -5.79 -6.24
C PRO A 58 14.74 -4.26 -6.19
N LEU A 59 15.22 -3.67 -5.11
CA LEU A 59 15.39 -2.22 -4.95
C LEU A 59 16.47 -1.65 -5.87
N VAL A 60 17.51 -2.45 -6.19
CA VAL A 60 18.58 -2.02 -7.11
C VAL A 60 18.07 -1.98 -8.55
N SER A 61 17.27 -2.98 -8.95
CA SER A 61 16.68 -3.02 -10.29
C SER A 61 15.56 -2.00 -10.52
N GLN A 62 15.11 -1.33 -9.45
CA GLN A 62 14.01 -0.36 -9.48
C GLN A 62 14.44 0.97 -8.85
N PRO A 63 15.25 1.77 -9.54
CA PRO A 63 15.99 2.90 -8.98
C PRO A 63 15.13 4.07 -8.50
N TYR A 64 13.83 4.07 -8.79
CA TYR A 64 12.92 5.14 -8.35
C TYR A 64 12.36 4.93 -6.95
N VAL A 65 12.41 3.69 -6.39
CA VAL A 65 11.71 3.36 -5.14
C VAL A 65 12.32 4.07 -3.93
N LEU A 66 13.63 3.88 -3.69
CA LEU A 66 14.28 4.52 -2.53
C LEU A 66 14.25 6.06 -2.61
N PRO A 67 14.61 6.70 -3.75
CA PRO A 67 14.50 8.15 -3.87
C PRO A 67 13.07 8.68 -3.72
N PHE A 68 12.05 7.94 -4.14
CA PHE A 68 10.66 8.30 -3.90
C PHE A 68 10.33 8.35 -2.41
N LEU A 69 10.74 7.33 -1.66
CA LEU A 69 10.52 7.24 -0.22
C LEU A 69 11.27 8.34 0.54
N GLU A 70 12.52 8.61 0.17
CA GLU A 70 13.30 9.74 0.71
C GLU A 70 12.56 11.07 0.51
N LYS A 71 12.03 11.33 -0.70
CA LYS A 71 11.27 12.55 -0.97
C LYS A 71 9.94 12.61 -0.21
N CYS A 72 9.30 11.47 0.05
CA CYS A 72 8.13 11.44 0.92
C CYS A 72 8.50 11.79 2.37
N ALA A 73 9.56 11.19 2.91
CA ALA A 73 10.04 11.43 4.27
C ALA A 73 10.53 12.89 4.49
N GLU A 74 11.08 13.53 3.45
CA GLU A 74 11.43 14.97 3.48
C GLU A 74 10.19 15.90 3.60
N ILE A 75 9.02 15.45 3.15
CA ILE A 75 7.80 16.28 3.16
C ILE A 75 7.04 16.15 4.49
N ALA A 76 6.81 14.93 4.97
CA ALA A 76 6.06 14.65 6.19
C ALA A 76 6.40 13.25 6.73
N PRO A 77 6.09 12.94 8.01
CA PRO A 77 6.14 11.57 8.51
C PRO A 77 5.44 10.61 7.56
N ALA A 78 6.17 9.61 7.06
CA ALA A 78 5.68 8.68 6.04
C ALA A 78 5.66 7.24 6.59
N PHE A 79 4.53 6.56 6.37
CA PHE A 79 4.26 5.20 6.83
C PHE A 79 4.00 4.30 5.65
N VAL A 80 4.55 3.08 5.66
CA VAL A 80 4.47 2.12 4.56
C VAL A 80 3.95 0.79 5.08
N SER A 81 2.84 0.27 4.53
CA SER A 81 2.44 -1.13 4.68
C SER A 81 2.90 -1.96 3.49
N LEU A 82 3.02 -3.28 3.65
CA LEU A 82 3.54 -4.17 2.62
C LEU A 82 2.40 -4.76 1.78
N GLY A 83 2.43 -4.50 0.47
CA GLY A 83 1.54 -5.10 -0.52
C GLY A 83 2.01 -6.49 -0.97
N ASN A 84 1.34 -7.08 -1.95
CA ASN A 84 1.67 -8.42 -2.41
C ASN A 84 2.97 -8.46 -3.24
N HIS A 85 3.38 -7.37 -3.82
CA HIS A 85 4.64 -7.30 -4.56
C HIS A 85 5.86 -7.27 -3.63
N GLU A 86 5.73 -6.76 -2.40
CA GLU A 86 6.78 -6.78 -1.39
C GLU A 86 7.12 -8.18 -0.85
N GLN A 87 6.41 -9.25 -1.26
CA GLN A 87 6.71 -10.62 -0.86
C GLN A 87 8.17 -11.04 -1.14
N VAL A 88 8.78 -10.45 -2.16
CA VAL A 88 10.16 -10.77 -2.56
C VAL A 88 11.23 -9.97 -1.81
N LEU A 89 10.86 -9.00 -0.96
CA LEU A 89 11.80 -8.24 -0.15
C LEU A 89 12.26 -9.05 1.07
N ASP A 90 13.55 -9.02 1.33
CA ASP A 90 14.12 -9.55 2.57
C ASP A 90 14.27 -8.47 3.64
N GLU A 91 14.73 -8.85 4.84
CA GLU A 91 14.94 -7.92 5.95
C GLU A 91 15.99 -6.84 5.62
N THR A 92 16.97 -7.14 4.76
CA THR A 92 17.97 -6.16 4.36
C THR A 92 17.35 -5.09 3.47
N ASP A 93 16.44 -5.49 2.59
CA ASP A 93 15.70 -4.56 1.74
C ASP A 93 14.76 -3.69 2.58
N LEU A 94 14.06 -4.27 3.56
CA LEU A 94 13.21 -3.51 4.47
C LEU A 94 14.01 -2.48 5.28
N ARG A 95 15.22 -2.85 5.76
CA ARG A 95 16.13 -1.90 6.42
C ARG A 95 16.56 -0.75 5.51
N LYS A 96 16.82 -1.02 4.22
CA LYS A 96 17.12 0.06 3.24
C LYS A 96 15.91 0.99 3.04
N ILE A 97 14.69 0.45 3.04
CA ILE A 97 13.48 1.24 2.99
C ILE A 97 13.39 2.13 4.24
N GLU A 98 13.58 1.60 5.44
CA GLU A 98 13.55 2.40 6.68
C GLU A 98 14.68 3.46 6.74
N GLN A 99 15.85 3.20 6.15
CA GLN A 99 16.96 4.16 6.04
C GLN A 99 16.60 5.42 5.21
N THR A 100 15.56 5.37 4.39
CA THR A 100 15.03 6.55 3.68
C THR A 100 14.28 7.53 4.59
N GLY A 101 14.04 7.15 5.85
CA GLY A 101 13.32 7.95 6.84
C GLY A 101 11.83 7.61 6.95
N VAL A 102 11.31 6.66 6.18
CA VAL A 102 9.94 6.16 6.33
C VAL A 102 9.83 5.11 7.43
N THR A 103 8.64 4.93 7.99
CA THR A 103 8.35 3.86 8.95
C THR A 103 7.65 2.70 8.25
N VAL A 104 8.28 1.52 8.20
CA VAL A 104 7.65 0.31 7.68
C VAL A 104 6.75 -0.29 8.75
N LEU A 105 5.50 -0.55 8.41
CA LEU A 105 4.46 -1.13 9.27
C LEU A 105 4.14 -2.57 8.82
N ASP A 106 4.93 -3.52 9.29
CA ASP A 106 4.76 -4.96 8.98
C ASP A 106 3.99 -5.65 10.12
N ASN A 107 2.68 -5.71 10.03
CA ASN A 107 1.76 -6.19 11.07
C ASN A 107 2.02 -5.56 12.44
N ARG A 108 2.23 -4.26 12.45
CA ARG A 108 2.48 -3.45 13.65
C ARG A 108 1.85 -2.06 13.53
N TRP A 109 1.83 -1.34 14.64
CA TRP A 109 1.39 0.05 14.68
C TRP A 109 2.40 0.96 15.38
N VAL A 110 2.23 2.24 15.15
CA VAL A 110 2.95 3.31 15.85
C VAL A 110 1.97 4.41 16.24
N ARG A 111 2.30 5.13 17.28
CA ARG A 111 1.57 6.35 17.66
C ARG A 111 2.23 7.56 17.01
N LYS A 112 1.42 8.38 16.36
CA LYS A 112 1.81 9.70 15.88
C LYS A 112 0.80 10.73 16.40
N ASP A 113 1.17 11.45 17.45
CA ASP A 113 0.30 12.38 18.18
C ASP A 113 -1.00 11.69 18.67
N LYS A 114 -2.16 12.15 18.23
CA LYS A 114 -3.47 11.54 18.54
C LYS A 114 -3.88 10.41 17.59
N TRP A 115 -3.10 10.15 16.57
CA TRP A 115 -3.38 9.10 15.58
C TRP A 115 -2.55 7.84 15.84
N ILE A 116 -3.19 6.70 15.69
CA ILE A 116 -2.55 5.39 15.75
C ILE A 116 -2.53 4.85 14.34
N VAL A 117 -1.33 4.67 13.78
CA VAL A 117 -1.16 4.22 12.38
C VAL A 117 -0.70 2.77 12.40
N GLY A 118 -1.52 1.88 11.84
CA GLY A 118 -1.23 0.46 11.71
C GLY A 118 -1.01 0.05 10.26
N GLY A 119 -0.21 -1.00 10.04
CA GLY A 119 -0.02 -1.60 8.71
C GLY A 119 -0.34 -3.08 8.72
N LEU A 120 -1.37 -3.49 7.96
CA LEU A 120 -1.74 -4.87 7.75
C LEU A 120 -1.02 -5.39 6.51
N THR A 121 -0.01 -6.21 6.73
CA THR A 121 0.81 -6.81 5.68
C THR A 121 0.00 -7.79 4.84
N SER A 122 0.20 -7.79 3.53
CA SER A 122 -0.41 -8.75 2.61
C SER A 122 -0.10 -10.20 3.03
N ALA A 123 -1.11 -11.06 2.98
CA ALA A 123 -0.94 -12.49 3.22
C ALA A 123 0.07 -13.12 2.24
N CYS A 124 0.21 -12.59 1.02
CA CYS A 124 1.22 -13.04 0.07
C CYS A 124 2.65 -12.92 0.65
N VAL A 125 2.95 -11.85 1.39
CA VAL A 125 4.25 -11.65 2.05
C VAL A 125 4.47 -12.69 3.13
N THR A 126 3.49 -12.89 4.01
CA THR A 126 3.62 -13.85 5.13
C THR A 126 3.72 -15.29 4.64
N ASP A 127 2.96 -15.65 3.62
CA ASP A 127 2.96 -16.99 3.05
C ASP A 127 4.24 -17.26 2.24
N TYR A 128 4.73 -16.27 1.49
CA TYR A 128 6.00 -16.38 0.80
C TYR A 128 7.18 -16.56 1.77
N ARG A 129 7.21 -15.78 2.86
CA ARG A 129 8.23 -15.93 3.92
C ARG A 129 8.22 -17.31 4.55
N LYS A 130 7.04 -17.91 4.78
CA LYS A 130 6.91 -19.31 5.27
C LYS A 130 7.40 -20.34 4.26
N ALA A 131 7.16 -20.09 2.97
CA ALA A 131 7.56 -21.02 1.90
C ALA A 131 9.05 -20.98 1.56
N ARG A 132 9.78 -19.93 2.01
CA ARG A 132 11.23 -19.81 1.76
C ARG A 132 11.99 -20.87 2.59
N PRO A 133 12.90 -21.63 1.96
CA PRO A 133 13.79 -22.53 2.71
C PRO A 133 14.68 -21.71 3.66
N ASN A 134 14.70 -22.09 4.96
CA ASN A 134 15.51 -21.40 5.97
C ASN A 134 17.00 -21.56 5.75
N ASP A 135 17.41 -22.61 5.03
CA ASP A 135 18.79 -23.04 4.77
C ASP A 135 19.25 -22.73 3.34
N SER A 136 18.47 -21.95 2.57
CA SER A 136 18.86 -21.58 1.21
C SER A 136 20.14 -20.74 1.24
N PRO A 137 21.20 -21.12 0.50
CA PRO A 137 22.40 -20.30 0.36
C PRO A 137 22.14 -19.05 -0.51
N LEU A 138 21.04 -19.04 -1.25
CA LEU A 138 20.66 -17.95 -2.13
C LEU A 138 19.94 -16.85 -1.33
N ARG A 139 20.31 -15.60 -1.59
CA ARG A 139 19.64 -14.45 -0.98
C ARG A 139 18.14 -14.43 -1.34
N TYR A 140 17.84 -14.73 -2.60
CA TYR A 140 16.48 -14.84 -3.12
C TYR A 140 16.28 -16.24 -3.72
N PRO A 141 15.85 -17.22 -2.90
CA PRO A 141 15.58 -18.56 -3.42
C PRO A 141 14.47 -18.50 -4.48
N LYS A 142 14.58 -19.36 -5.51
CA LYS A 142 13.59 -19.48 -6.58
C LYS A 142 12.28 -20.10 -6.07
N VAL A 143 11.59 -19.39 -5.20
CA VAL A 143 10.25 -19.76 -4.72
C VAL A 143 9.22 -19.08 -5.63
N PRO A 144 8.23 -19.81 -6.16
CA PRO A 144 7.16 -19.22 -6.95
C PRO A 144 6.42 -18.14 -6.16
N ARG A 145 6.15 -17.01 -6.82
CA ARG A 145 5.37 -15.93 -6.20
C ARG A 145 3.98 -16.42 -5.81
N ILE A 146 3.52 -16.01 -4.65
CA ILE A 146 2.14 -16.22 -4.22
C ILE A 146 1.24 -15.28 -5.02
N GLN A 147 0.34 -15.85 -5.82
CA GLN A 147 -0.52 -15.11 -6.75
C GLN A 147 -1.89 -14.76 -6.15
N ARG A 148 -2.34 -15.55 -5.17
CA ARG A 148 -3.64 -15.33 -4.52
C ARG A 148 -3.42 -14.85 -3.11
N SER A 149 -4.09 -13.76 -2.76
CA SER A 149 -4.14 -13.29 -1.40
C SER A 149 -4.83 -14.32 -0.51
N GLY A 150 -4.12 -14.73 0.55
CA GLY A 150 -4.67 -15.55 1.61
C GLY A 150 -5.40 -14.71 2.66
N ILE A 151 -5.56 -15.28 3.85
CA ILE A 151 -6.09 -14.58 5.02
C ILE A 151 -4.93 -13.82 5.69
N PRO A 152 -5.05 -12.50 5.90
CA PRO A 152 -4.01 -11.72 6.56
C PRO A 152 -3.91 -12.09 8.05
N LYS A 153 -2.75 -11.78 8.64
CA LYS A 153 -2.53 -11.95 10.08
C LYS A 153 -3.20 -10.82 10.86
N THR A 154 -4.35 -11.07 11.47
CA THR A 154 -5.19 -10.06 12.14
C THR A 154 -5.13 -10.09 13.67
N ASP A 155 -4.45 -11.05 14.29
CA ASP A 155 -4.36 -11.26 15.74
C ASP A 155 -3.82 -10.03 16.52
N TRP A 156 -3.01 -9.19 15.89
CA TRP A 156 -2.47 -7.97 16.48
C TRP A 156 -3.48 -6.79 16.48
N LEU A 157 -4.52 -6.85 15.65
CA LEU A 157 -5.51 -5.76 15.52
C LEU A 157 -6.29 -5.53 16.82
N ASP A 158 -6.51 -6.55 17.64
CA ASP A 158 -7.12 -6.39 18.96
C ASP A 158 -6.30 -5.47 19.89
N GLY A 159 -4.97 -5.55 19.79
CA GLY A 159 -4.07 -4.66 20.52
C GLY A 159 -4.05 -3.25 19.93
N PHE A 160 -4.19 -3.14 18.63
CA PHE A 160 -4.26 -1.89 17.89
C PHE A 160 -5.50 -1.08 18.26
N VAL A 161 -6.71 -1.65 18.18
CA VAL A 161 -7.97 -0.93 18.48
C VAL A 161 -8.13 -0.56 19.95
N ARG A 162 -7.38 -1.19 20.86
CA ARG A 162 -7.37 -0.83 22.29
C ARG A 162 -6.53 0.41 22.61
N GLN A 163 -5.75 0.89 21.66
CA GLN A 163 -5.00 2.14 21.84
C GLN A 163 -5.98 3.32 21.87
N GLU A 164 -5.78 4.27 22.78
CA GLU A 164 -6.55 5.51 22.77
C GLU A 164 -6.11 6.40 21.59
N GLY A 165 -7.04 6.84 20.75
CA GLY A 165 -6.77 7.72 19.61
C GLY A 165 -7.59 7.36 18.38
N PHE A 166 -7.32 8.05 17.27
CA PHE A 166 -7.93 7.80 15.97
C PHE A 166 -7.09 6.77 15.20
N HIS A 167 -7.70 5.66 14.77
CA HIS A 167 -7.00 4.55 14.14
C HIS A 167 -7.05 4.64 12.61
N ILE A 168 -5.86 4.73 12.01
CA ILE A 168 -5.66 4.68 10.55
C ILE A 168 -4.96 3.36 10.23
N LEU A 169 -5.62 2.48 9.47
CA LEU A 169 -5.07 1.20 9.05
C LEU A 169 -4.66 1.26 7.57
N LEU A 170 -3.38 1.05 7.30
CA LEU A 170 -2.87 0.84 5.95
C LEU A 170 -2.98 -0.65 5.62
N SER A 171 -3.73 -0.99 4.58
CA SER A 171 -3.85 -2.36 4.10
C SER A 171 -3.90 -2.35 2.58
N HIS A 172 -2.96 -3.02 1.94
CA HIS A 172 -2.91 -3.00 0.48
C HIS A 172 -4.19 -3.55 -0.16
N HIS A 173 -4.74 -4.64 0.38
CA HIS A 173 -5.88 -5.37 -0.14
C HIS A 173 -7.21 -4.83 0.39
N PRO A 174 -8.07 -4.19 -0.43
CA PRO A 174 -9.37 -3.69 0.03
C PRO A 174 -10.36 -4.82 0.36
N GLU A 175 -10.17 -6.02 -0.20
CA GLU A 175 -10.96 -7.21 0.12
C GLU A 175 -10.76 -7.72 1.56
N TYR A 176 -9.76 -7.22 2.29
CA TYR A 176 -9.62 -7.52 3.72
C TYR A 176 -10.55 -6.70 4.62
N PHE A 177 -11.21 -5.67 4.07
CA PHE A 177 -12.08 -4.79 4.85
C PHE A 177 -13.15 -5.52 5.68
N PRO A 178 -13.81 -6.59 5.18
CA PRO A 178 -14.77 -7.35 6.00
C PRO A 178 -14.15 -8.11 7.18
N LEU A 179 -12.82 -8.25 7.23
CA LEU A 179 -12.08 -8.93 8.29
C LEU A 179 -11.58 -7.98 9.38
N ILE A 180 -11.76 -6.66 9.16
CA ILE A 180 -11.24 -5.63 10.06
C ILE A 180 -12.21 -5.42 11.22
N PRO A 181 -11.73 -5.41 12.49
CA PRO A 181 -12.60 -5.18 13.64
C PRO A 181 -13.22 -3.77 13.63
N GLU A 182 -14.28 -3.61 14.39
CA GLU A 182 -14.80 -2.30 14.73
C GLU A 182 -13.77 -1.50 15.55
N GLY A 183 -13.87 -0.15 15.56
CA GLY A 183 -12.91 0.70 16.25
C GLY A 183 -11.69 1.11 15.40
N ILE A 184 -11.69 0.80 14.11
CA ILE A 184 -10.77 1.39 13.13
C ILE A 184 -11.56 2.42 12.33
N GLU A 185 -11.21 3.70 12.50
CA GLU A 185 -11.98 4.80 11.91
C GLU A 185 -11.71 4.96 10.41
N LEU A 186 -10.49 4.62 9.95
CA LEU A 186 -10.12 4.75 8.54
C LEU A 186 -9.18 3.63 8.10
N MET A 187 -9.57 2.89 7.06
CA MET A 187 -8.70 1.98 6.32
C MET A 187 -8.37 2.57 4.95
N LEU A 188 -7.09 2.52 4.57
CA LEU A 188 -6.58 2.98 3.28
C LEU A 188 -6.06 1.78 2.49
N SER A 189 -6.49 1.63 1.22
CA SER A 189 -6.13 0.47 0.39
C SER A 189 -5.82 0.83 -1.06
N GLY A 190 -4.96 0.01 -1.69
CA GLY A 190 -4.64 0.05 -3.12
C GLY A 190 -5.11 -1.20 -3.85
N HIS A 191 -4.16 -1.87 -4.54
CA HIS A 191 -4.29 -3.19 -5.18
C HIS A 191 -5.31 -3.30 -6.34
N ALA A 192 -6.47 -2.67 -6.20
CA ALA A 192 -7.58 -2.82 -7.15
C ALA A 192 -7.35 -2.09 -8.48
N HIS A 193 -6.33 -1.21 -8.56
CA HIS A 193 -6.02 -0.41 -9.75
C HIS A 193 -7.26 0.24 -10.39
N GLY A 194 -8.19 0.71 -9.57
CA GLY A 194 -9.45 1.32 -10.02
C GLY A 194 -10.37 0.36 -10.77
N GLY A 195 -10.07 -0.95 -10.78
CA GLY A 195 -10.82 -1.98 -11.50
C GLY A 195 -10.48 -2.04 -12.99
N GLN A 196 -9.25 -1.66 -13.38
CA GLN A 196 -8.68 -1.69 -14.72
C GLN A 196 -9.50 -0.92 -15.76
N ILE A 197 -10.64 -1.45 -16.17
CA ILE A 197 -11.59 -0.82 -17.09
C ILE A 197 -12.75 -0.27 -16.25
N ARG A 198 -13.03 1.02 -16.40
CA ARG A 198 -14.15 1.66 -15.67
C ARG A 198 -15.26 2.07 -16.63
N LEU A 199 -16.46 1.58 -16.39
CA LEU A 199 -17.67 1.97 -17.12
C LEU A 199 -18.71 2.47 -16.12
N PHE A 200 -19.30 3.63 -16.40
CA PHE A 200 -20.33 4.25 -15.54
C PHE A 200 -19.91 4.34 -14.05
N GLY A 201 -18.63 4.66 -13.81
CA GLY A 201 -18.08 4.78 -12.45
C GLY A 201 -17.72 3.47 -11.77
N ARG A 202 -17.97 2.31 -12.39
CA ARG A 202 -17.66 0.97 -11.84
C ARG A 202 -16.44 0.37 -12.49
N GLY A 203 -15.55 -0.24 -11.70
CA GLY A 203 -14.45 -1.06 -12.19
C GLY A 203 -14.94 -2.44 -12.59
N LEU A 204 -14.38 -3.00 -13.69
CA LEU A 204 -14.84 -4.30 -14.20
C LEU A 204 -14.00 -5.46 -13.73
N PHE A 205 -12.72 -5.25 -13.39
CA PHE A 205 -11.81 -6.30 -12.95
C PHE A 205 -10.81 -5.75 -11.93
N ALA A 206 -10.62 -6.46 -10.82
CA ALA A 206 -9.53 -6.16 -9.89
C ALA A 206 -8.79 -7.45 -9.48
N PRO A 207 -7.45 -7.40 -9.32
CA PRO A 207 -6.70 -8.47 -8.69
C PRO A 207 -7.34 -8.82 -7.32
N GLY A 208 -7.28 -10.08 -6.92
CA GLY A 208 -7.85 -10.54 -5.66
C GLY A 208 -9.38 -10.67 -5.63
N GLN A 209 -10.11 -9.80 -6.35
CA GLN A 209 -11.58 -9.77 -6.37
C GLN A 209 -12.20 -10.34 -7.67
N GLY A 210 -11.44 -10.42 -8.77
CA GLY A 210 -11.92 -10.92 -10.06
C GLY A 210 -12.81 -9.93 -10.83
N TRP A 211 -13.83 -10.45 -11.52
CA TRP A 211 -14.78 -9.67 -12.31
C TRP A 211 -15.86 -9.04 -11.44
N LEU A 212 -16.28 -7.82 -11.79
CA LEU A 212 -17.28 -7.01 -11.07
C LEU A 212 -16.93 -6.84 -9.58
N PRO A 213 -15.70 -6.36 -9.29
CA PRO A 213 -15.20 -6.25 -7.92
C PRO A 213 -16.01 -5.26 -7.10
N LYS A 214 -16.15 -5.53 -5.80
CA LYS A 214 -16.84 -4.65 -4.86
C LYS A 214 -16.05 -3.37 -4.58
N TYR A 215 -14.74 -3.50 -4.36
CA TYR A 215 -13.87 -2.40 -3.94
C TYR A 215 -12.86 -2.06 -5.03
N THR A 216 -12.98 -0.90 -5.69
CA THR A 216 -12.08 -0.56 -6.80
C THR A 216 -11.44 0.81 -6.69
N LYS A 217 -12.22 1.83 -6.37
CA LYS A 217 -11.80 3.22 -6.22
C LYS A 217 -12.90 4.01 -5.52
N GLY A 218 -12.54 4.83 -4.55
CA GLY A 218 -13.48 5.70 -3.86
C GLY A 218 -13.60 5.40 -2.37
N LYS A 219 -14.58 6.04 -1.73
CA LYS A 219 -14.88 5.86 -0.30
C LYS A 219 -16.04 4.87 -0.15
N TYR A 220 -15.89 3.93 0.79
CA TYR A 220 -16.87 2.88 1.10
C TYR A 220 -17.15 2.84 2.59
N ASP A 221 -18.43 2.74 2.96
CA ASP A 221 -18.91 2.60 4.34
C ASP A 221 -18.29 3.62 5.31
N ASP A 222 -17.99 4.82 4.81
CA ASP A 222 -17.30 5.95 5.48
C ASP A 222 -15.95 5.62 6.16
N ARG A 223 -15.50 4.38 6.08
CA ARG A 223 -14.32 3.82 6.77
C ARG A 223 -13.22 3.27 5.86
N LEU A 224 -13.49 3.07 4.56
CA LEU A 224 -12.50 2.55 3.61
C LEU A 224 -12.34 3.53 2.45
N ILE A 225 -11.09 3.91 2.16
CA ILE A 225 -10.73 4.61 0.92
C ILE A 225 -9.84 3.70 0.08
N VAL A 226 -10.22 3.48 -1.18
CA VAL A 226 -9.47 2.68 -2.14
C VAL A 226 -8.93 3.57 -3.24
N SER A 227 -7.60 3.56 -3.41
CA SER A 227 -6.91 4.28 -4.48
C SER A 227 -6.92 3.48 -5.78
N ALA A 228 -7.01 4.20 -6.91
CA ALA A 228 -6.75 3.60 -8.22
C ALA A 228 -5.26 3.37 -8.51
N GLY A 229 -4.36 3.78 -7.62
CA GLY A 229 -2.92 3.58 -7.73
C GLY A 229 -2.21 4.61 -8.60
N LEU A 230 -0.90 4.74 -8.35
CA LEU A 230 0.00 5.74 -8.97
C LEU A 230 0.49 5.33 -10.35
N SER A 231 0.40 4.04 -10.69
CA SER A 231 0.91 3.53 -11.97
C SER A 231 -0.05 2.55 -12.63
N ASN A 232 0.25 2.21 -13.89
CA ASN A 232 -0.38 1.08 -14.52
C ASN A 232 0.15 -0.22 -13.89
N THR A 233 -0.74 -1.18 -13.70
CA THR A 233 -0.36 -2.51 -13.27
C THR A 233 0.40 -3.27 -14.36
N ALA A 234 1.12 -4.31 -13.96
CA ALA A 234 1.66 -5.32 -14.88
C ALA A 234 0.59 -6.29 -15.43
N SER A 235 -0.70 -6.05 -15.17
CA SER A 235 -1.81 -6.86 -15.70
C SER A 235 -1.86 -6.77 -17.23
N PRO A 236 -2.16 -7.87 -17.93
CA PRO A 236 -2.43 -7.84 -19.36
C PRO A 236 -3.73 -7.08 -19.73
N ILE A 237 -4.60 -6.81 -18.73
CA ILE A 237 -5.81 -6.01 -18.90
C ILE A 237 -5.44 -4.54 -18.90
N PRO A 238 -5.72 -3.77 -19.96
CA PRO A 238 -5.36 -2.35 -20.01
C PRO A 238 -6.22 -1.50 -19.07
N ARG A 239 -5.67 -0.37 -18.64
CA ARG A 239 -6.47 0.68 -17.97
C ARG A 239 -7.22 1.48 -19.04
N LEU A 240 -8.55 1.39 -19.01
CA LEU A 240 -9.43 2.17 -19.88
C LEU A 240 -10.40 2.99 -19.03
N PHE A 241 -10.54 4.28 -19.35
CA PHE A 241 -11.37 5.24 -18.59
C PHE A 241 -11.04 5.30 -17.09
N ASN A 242 -9.78 5.04 -16.77
CA ASN A 242 -9.30 4.80 -15.41
C ASN A 242 -7.90 5.42 -15.23
N GLN A 243 -7.86 6.68 -14.85
CA GLN A 243 -6.61 7.39 -14.66
C GLN A 243 -5.93 6.96 -13.35
N THR A 244 -4.59 7.03 -13.32
CA THR A 244 -3.81 6.96 -12.08
C THR A 244 -4.13 8.13 -11.17
N GLU A 245 -4.01 7.95 -9.85
CA GLU A 245 -4.36 9.00 -8.91
C GLU A 245 -3.45 9.11 -7.71
N VAL A 246 -3.35 10.33 -7.20
CA VAL A 246 -2.94 10.63 -5.83
C VAL A 246 -4.21 10.94 -5.04
N VAL A 247 -4.31 10.39 -3.84
CA VAL A 247 -5.46 10.62 -2.96
C VAL A 247 -5.06 11.57 -1.83
N PHE A 248 -5.85 12.59 -1.61
CA PHE A 248 -5.74 13.52 -0.49
C PHE A 248 -6.94 13.36 0.43
N VAL A 249 -6.68 13.18 1.72
CA VAL A 249 -7.71 13.12 2.75
C VAL A 249 -7.54 14.32 3.68
N VAL A 250 -8.62 15.02 3.93
CA VAL A 250 -8.64 16.23 4.74
C VAL A 250 -9.65 16.06 5.89
N PRO A 251 -9.42 16.72 7.04
CA PRO A 251 -10.43 16.79 8.10
C PRO A 251 -11.67 17.52 7.57
N GLU A 252 -12.82 17.09 8.01
CA GLU A 252 -14.11 17.72 7.78
C GLU A 252 -14.20 19.06 8.48
#